data_67c8631cb71cb6acd88ea72f5b384f15
#
_entry.id   67c8631cb71cb6acd88ea72f5b384f15
#
_cell.length_a   1.000
_cell.length_b   1.000
_cell.length_c   1.000
_cell.angle_alpha   90.00
_cell.angle_beta   90.00
_cell.angle_gamma   90.00
#
_symmetry.space_group_name_H-M   'P 1'
#
loop_
_entity.id
_entity.type
_entity.pdbx_description
1 polymer ?
#
loop_
_entity_poly.entity_id
_entity_poly.type
_entity_poly.pdbx_seq_one_letter_code
_entity_poly.pdbx_strand_id
1 'polypeptide(L)'
;VTVMFCDLRGFSSEVEKAEGRLLPILNRVSTALGVMTQNILQYRGAIADFLGDAALGFWGWPIDHPGKVEDACRAALGIRAAFEAISRDPNHPLFGFRVGIGIASGRAVAGGIGPSEQAKITVFGPVVNLASRLQDMTKLLRVPILIDEPTAAAIREHTPPEVARVRRLARVKPYGLKNPLMVTELIPPVGADTVLRNEDIAAYESALDSFLKGDWDAAYKLLHRVPPDDRGKDLLTEFILTNNRTPPTNWPGVIPLGSKG
;
A
#
# COMPACT_ATOMS: atom_id res chain seq x y z
N VAL A 1 -13.47 -5.38 10.33
CA VAL A 1 -13.39 -5.26 8.87
C VAL A 1 -11.96 -5.06 8.42
N THR A 2 -11.69 -5.40 7.17
CA THR A 2 -10.45 -5.02 6.45
C THR A 2 -10.84 -4.04 5.35
N VAL A 3 -10.10 -2.95 5.21
CA VAL A 3 -10.38 -1.86 4.27
C VAL A 3 -9.20 -1.68 3.34
N MET A 4 -9.46 -1.47 2.06
CA MET A 4 -8.47 -1.18 1.03
C MET A 4 -8.81 0.13 0.31
N PHE A 5 -7.84 1.04 0.24
CA PHE A 5 -7.80 2.12 -0.74
C PHE A 5 -6.85 1.74 -1.88
N CYS A 6 -7.31 1.88 -3.11
CA CYS A 6 -6.49 1.71 -4.29
C CYS A 6 -6.64 2.94 -5.19
N ASP A 7 -5.53 3.57 -5.56
CA ASP A 7 -5.49 4.82 -6.31
C ASP A 7 -4.52 4.74 -7.49
N LEU A 8 -4.83 5.46 -8.57
CA LEU A 8 -3.96 5.54 -9.73
C LEU A 8 -2.81 6.53 -9.50
N ARG A 9 -1.62 6.12 -9.86
CA ARG A 9 -0.47 7.01 -9.89
C ARG A 9 -0.26 7.58 -11.29
N GLY A 10 -0.01 8.89 -11.36
CA GLY A 10 0.23 9.61 -12.61
C GLY A 10 -1.03 10.24 -13.23
N PHE A 11 -2.22 9.94 -12.71
CA PHE A 11 -3.49 10.42 -13.23
C PHE A 11 -3.61 11.96 -13.21
N SER A 12 -3.35 12.61 -12.09
CA SER A 12 -3.44 14.08 -11.97
C SER A 12 -2.60 14.82 -13.02
N SER A 13 -1.38 14.33 -13.24
CA SER A 13 -0.47 14.89 -14.27
C SER A 13 -1.00 14.70 -15.70
N GLU A 14 -1.74 13.63 -15.96
CA GLU A 14 -2.37 13.40 -17.27
C GLU A 14 -3.58 14.31 -17.50
N VAL A 15 -4.37 14.54 -16.46
CA VAL A 15 -5.51 15.49 -16.51
C VAL A 15 -5.01 16.91 -16.79
N GLU A 16 -3.95 17.34 -16.11
CA GLU A 16 -3.35 18.66 -16.32
C GLU A 16 -2.83 18.84 -17.76
N LYS A 17 -2.27 17.80 -18.36
CA LYS A 17 -1.73 17.82 -19.73
C LYS A 17 -2.80 17.65 -20.84
N ALA A 18 -4.02 17.35 -20.46
CA ALA A 18 -5.07 16.95 -21.43
C ALA A 18 -5.58 18.06 -22.34
N GLU A 19 -5.29 19.34 -22.04
CA GLU A 19 -5.68 20.51 -22.86
C GLU A 19 -7.14 20.45 -23.37
N GLY A 20 -8.09 20.07 -22.50
CA GLY A 20 -9.52 20.00 -22.81
C GLY A 20 -10.01 18.67 -23.40
N ARG A 21 -9.13 17.70 -23.70
CA ARG A 21 -9.52 16.35 -24.15
C ARG A 21 -9.76 15.39 -22.99
N LEU A 22 -10.78 15.67 -22.17
CA LEU A 22 -11.04 14.93 -20.92
C LEU A 22 -11.75 13.58 -21.13
N LEU A 23 -12.52 13.42 -22.20
CA LEU A 23 -13.30 12.18 -22.43
C LEU A 23 -12.44 10.91 -22.58
N PRO A 24 -11.33 10.92 -23.33
CA PRO A 24 -10.42 9.77 -23.36
C PRO A 24 -9.83 9.43 -21.98
N ILE A 25 -9.54 10.43 -21.16
CA ILE A 25 -9.02 10.22 -19.80
C ILE A 25 -10.09 9.58 -18.91
N LEU A 26 -11.34 10.07 -18.97
CA LEU A 26 -12.45 9.50 -18.23
C LEU A 26 -12.65 8.01 -18.57
N ASN A 27 -12.55 7.64 -19.86
CA ASN A 27 -12.65 6.26 -20.30
C ASN A 27 -11.50 5.39 -19.73
N ARG A 28 -10.29 5.93 -19.70
CA ARG A 28 -9.13 5.24 -19.10
C ARG A 28 -9.31 5.03 -17.58
N VAL A 29 -9.79 6.03 -16.86
CA VAL A 29 -10.12 5.90 -15.44
C VAL A 29 -11.19 4.85 -15.20
N SER A 30 -12.28 4.88 -15.98
CA SER A 30 -13.34 3.87 -15.89
C SER A 30 -12.80 2.45 -16.11
N THR A 31 -11.91 2.27 -17.09
CA THR A 31 -11.25 0.99 -17.34
C THR A 31 -10.37 0.57 -16.15
N ALA A 32 -9.59 1.49 -15.57
CA ALA A 32 -8.75 1.22 -14.42
C ALA A 32 -9.56 0.85 -13.17
N LEU A 33 -10.63 1.59 -12.89
CA LEU A 33 -11.58 1.27 -11.81
C LEU A 33 -12.24 -0.09 -12.03
N GLY A 34 -12.49 -0.47 -13.29
CA GLY A 34 -12.97 -1.81 -13.66
C GLY A 34 -12.01 -2.91 -13.24
N VAL A 35 -10.70 -2.75 -13.48
CA VAL A 35 -9.66 -3.71 -13.04
C VAL A 35 -9.63 -3.82 -11.51
N MET A 36 -9.69 -2.69 -10.79
CA MET A 36 -9.71 -2.68 -9.32
C MET A 36 -10.96 -3.38 -8.79
N THR A 37 -12.14 -3.02 -9.30
CA THR A 37 -13.44 -3.57 -8.89
C THR A 37 -13.50 -5.07 -9.11
N GLN A 38 -13.07 -5.56 -10.28
CA GLN A 38 -13.08 -6.97 -10.60
C GLN A 38 -12.27 -7.78 -9.59
N ASN A 39 -11.08 -7.33 -9.23
CA ASN A 39 -10.26 -8.02 -8.23
C ASN A 39 -10.88 -7.97 -6.84
N ILE A 40 -11.43 -6.83 -6.40
CA ILE A 40 -12.09 -6.71 -5.10
C ILE A 40 -13.27 -7.69 -5.00
N LEU A 41 -14.14 -7.73 -6.02
CA LEU A 41 -15.31 -8.59 -6.03
C LEU A 41 -14.94 -10.08 -6.17
N GLN A 42 -13.92 -10.41 -6.98
CA GLN A 42 -13.42 -11.78 -7.14
C GLN A 42 -13.00 -12.40 -5.80
N TYR A 43 -12.42 -11.60 -4.91
CA TYR A 43 -12.01 -12.02 -3.58
C TYR A 43 -13.02 -11.62 -2.48
N ARG A 44 -14.32 -11.63 -2.80
CA ARG A 44 -15.43 -11.47 -1.82
C ARG A 44 -15.44 -10.11 -1.12
N GLY A 45 -14.80 -9.09 -1.65
CA GLY A 45 -14.87 -7.73 -1.15
C GLY A 45 -16.12 -7.00 -1.63
N ALA A 46 -16.51 -5.97 -0.91
CA ALA A 46 -17.55 -5.02 -1.32
C ALA A 46 -16.90 -3.70 -1.75
N ILE A 47 -17.51 -3.02 -2.73
CA ILE A 47 -17.13 -1.65 -3.11
C ILE A 47 -17.94 -0.68 -2.27
N ALA A 48 -17.25 0.16 -1.50
CA ALA A 48 -17.90 1.20 -0.70
C ALA A 48 -18.08 2.49 -1.50
N ASP A 49 -17.09 2.88 -2.30
CA ASP A 49 -17.13 4.13 -3.08
C ASP A 49 -16.05 4.17 -4.17
N PHE A 50 -16.22 5.11 -5.10
CA PHE A 50 -15.19 5.60 -6.00
C PHE A 50 -14.92 7.08 -5.70
N LEU A 51 -13.66 7.44 -5.51
CA LEU A 51 -13.22 8.78 -5.15
C LEU A 51 -12.31 9.30 -6.26
N GLY A 52 -12.91 9.79 -7.35
CA GLY A 52 -12.18 10.14 -8.57
C GLY A 52 -11.60 8.90 -9.25
N ASP A 53 -10.29 8.77 -9.23
CA ASP A 53 -9.52 7.65 -9.77
C ASP A 53 -9.16 6.58 -8.72
N ALA A 54 -9.72 6.68 -7.51
CA ALA A 54 -9.53 5.72 -6.44
C ALA A 54 -10.76 4.84 -6.21
N ALA A 55 -10.53 3.59 -5.81
CA ALA A 55 -11.55 2.65 -5.34
C ALA A 55 -11.38 2.39 -3.85
N LEU A 56 -12.49 2.40 -3.10
CA LEU A 56 -12.58 2.00 -1.72
C LEU A 56 -13.30 0.65 -1.64
N GLY A 57 -12.56 -0.39 -1.27
CA GLY A 57 -13.09 -1.74 -1.03
C GLY A 57 -13.00 -2.13 0.43
N PHE A 58 -13.86 -3.07 0.87
CA PHE A 58 -13.80 -3.59 2.24
C PHE A 58 -14.32 -5.03 2.34
N TRP A 59 -13.91 -5.74 3.40
CA TRP A 59 -14.21 -7.12 3.70
C TRP A 59 -14.68 -7.28 5.16
N GLY A 60 -15.47 -8.34 5.42
CA GLY A 60 -15.97 -8.65 6.75
C GLY A 60 -17.34 -8.04 7.04
N TRP A 61 -18.11 -7.73 5.99
CA TRP A 61 -19.51 -7.29 6.05
C TRP A 61 -20.22 -7.66 4.72
N PRO A 62 -21.51 -8.03 4.69
CA PRO A 62 -22.39 -8.22 5.84
C PRO A 62 -22.08 -9.48 6.65
N ILE A 63 -21.30 -10.40 6.10
CA ILE A 63 -20.90 -11.65 6.74
C ILE A 63 -19.41 -11.57 7.05
N ASP A 64 -19.07 -11.71 8.33
CA ASP A 64 -17.67 -11.81 8.74
C ASP A 64 -17.15 -13.24 8.49
N HIS A 65 -15.87 -13.35 8.07
CA HIS A 65 -15.22 -14.64 7.87
C HIS A 65 -13.71 -14.54 8.18
N PRO A 66 -13.09 -15.66 8.63
CA PRO A 66 -11.68 -15.64 9.06
C PRO A 66 -10.70 -15.22 7.95
N GLY A 67 -10.97 -15.57 6.69
CA GLY A 67 -10.11 -15.28 5.54
C GLY A 67 -10.20 -13.87 4.98
N LYS A 68 -10.96 -12.93 5.58
CA LYS A 68 -11.17 -11.58 5.05
C LYS A 68 -9.88 -10.78 4.81
N VAL A 69 -8.86 -10.97 5.65
CA VAL A 69 -7.57 -10.29 5.50
C VAL A 69 -6.81 -10.85 4.31
N GLU A 70 -6.75 -12.16 4.19
CA GLU A 70 -6.11 -12.83 3.06
C GLU A 70 -6.79 -12.48 1.75
N ASP A 71 -8.13 -12.45 1.71
CA ASP A 71 -8.90 -12.04 0.53
C ASP A 71 -8.57 -10.62 0.09
N ALA A 72 -8.49 -9.67 1.02
CA ALA A 72 -8.10 -8.30 0.72
C ALA A 72 -6.67 -8.23 0.16
N CYS A 73 -5.75 -9.00 0.72
CA CYS A 73 -4.37 -9.06 0.25
C CYS A 73 -4.27 -9.73 -1.13
N ARG A 74 -5.01 -10.80 -1.40
CA ARG A 74 -5.09 -11.43 -2.73
C ARG A 74 -5.65 -10.47 -3.78
N ALA A 75 -6.70 -9.70 -3.43
CA ALA A 75 -7.25 -8.66 -4.32
C ALA A 75 -6.20 -7.59 -4.64
N ALA A 76 -5.46 -7.10 -3.66
CA ALA A 76 -4.40 -6.11 -3.85
C ALA A 76 -3.26 -6.64 -4.73
N LEU A 77 -2.82 -7.87 -4.50
CA LEU A 77 -1.80 -8.52 -5.33
C LEU A 77 -2.29 -8.76 -6.75
N GLY A 78 -3.55 -9.12 -6.94
CA GLY A 78 -4.17 -9.26 -8.25
C GLY A 78 -4.23 -7.92 -9.01
N ILE A 79 -4.64 -6.83 -8.35
CA ILE A 79 -4.61 -5.48 -8.93
C ILE A 79 -3.18 -5.10 -9.32
N ARG A 80 -2.20 -5.27 -8.42
CA ARG A 80 -0.79 -5.01 -8.72
C ARG A 80 -0.33 -5.77 -9.96
N ALA A 81 -0.55 -7.09 -10.00
CA ALA A 81 -0.13 -7.94 -11.11
C ALA A 81 -0.77 -7.52 -12.44
N ALA A 82 -2.06 -7.13 -12.44
CA ALA A 82 -2.75 -6.63 -13.61
C ALA A 82 -2.09 -5.35 -14.15
N PHE A 83 -1.81 -4.36 -13.29
CA PHE A 83 -1.15 -3.12 -13.71
C PHE A 83 0.32 -3.32 -14.11
N GLU A 84 1.04 -4.26 -13.52
CA GLU A 84 2.38 -4.64 -13.95
C GLU A 84 2.37 -5.30 -15.34
N ALA A 85 1.40 -6.15 -15.64
CA ALA A 85 1.21 -6.73 -16.97
C ALA A 85 0.86 -5.64 -18.01
N ILE A 86 -0.07 -4.76 -17.69
CA ILE A 86 -0.46 -3.60 -18.51
C ILE A 86 0.74 -2.70 -18.82
N SER A 87 1.64 -2.48 -17.86
CA SER A 87 2.81 -1.62 -18.04
C SER A 87 3.84 -2.15 -19.05
N ARG A 88 3.70 -3.42 -19.48
CA ARG A 88 4.57 -4.06 -20.49
C ARG A 88 4.01 -3.91 -21.92
N ASP A 89 2.75 -3.48 -22.07
CA ASP A 89 2.10 -3.29 -23.38
C ASP A 89 1.89 -1.80 -23.66
N PRO A 90 2.74 -1.18 -24.50
CA PRO A 90 2.61 0.24 -24.87
C PRO A 90 1.30 0.59 -25.59
N ASN A 91 0.61 -0.40 -26.16
CA ASN A 91 -0.65 -0.20 -26.87
C ASN A 91 -1.87 -0.29 -25.94
N HIS A 92 -1.68 -0.74 -24.70
CA HIS A 92 -2.79 -0.86 -23.77
C HIS A 92 -3.29 0.54 -23.32
N PRO A 93 -4.62 0.78 -23.24
CA PRO A 93 -5.16 2.09 -22.83
C PRO A 93 -4.66 2.61 -21.48
N LEU A 94 -4.32 1.70 -20.57
CA LEU A 94 -3.80 2.05 -19.23
C LEU A 94 -2.26 2.07 -19.13
N PHE A 95 -1.56 1.95 -20.26
CA PHE A 95 -0.11 2.04 -20.28
C PHE A 95 0.36 3.35 -19.58
N GLY A 96 1.38 3.23 -18.74
CA GLY A 96 1.92 4.34 -17.94
C GLY A 96 1.25 4.55 -16.58
N PHE A 97 0.04 4.00 -16.35
CA PHE A 97 -0.55 4.04 -15.02
C PHE A 97 0.05 2.98 -14.10
N ARG A 98 0.18 3.36 -12.84
CA ARG A 98 0.56 2.48 -11.73
C ARG A 98 -0.47 2.60 -10.63
N VAL A 99 -0.42 1.73 -9.64
CA VAL A 99 -1.31 1.77 -8.49
C VAL A 99 -0.55 1.97 -7.19
N GLY A 100 -1.19 2.65 -6.25
CA GLY A 100 -0.81 2.68 -4.84
C GLY A 100 -1.95 2.10 -4.02
N ILE A 101 -1.68 1.13 -3.16
CA ILE A 101 -2.69 0.42 -2.38
C ILE A 101 -2.35 0.51 -0.90
N GLY A 102 -3.31 0.91 -0.08
CA GLY A 102 -3.23 0.88 1.38
C GLY A 102 -4.29 -0.05 1.96
N ILE A 103 -3.90 -0.98 2.83
CA ILE A 103 -4.81 -1.91 3.50
C ILE A 103 -4.67 -1.76 5.01
N ALA A 104 -5.79 -1.66 5.71
CA ALA A 104 -5.82 -1.65 7.16
C ALA A 104 -6.96 -2.52 7.70
N SER A 105 -6.72 -3.16 8.85
CA SER A 105 -7.70 -4.02 9.52
C SER A 105 -8.04 -3.48 10.90
N GLY A 106 -9.33 -3.39 11.22
CA GLY A 106 -9.75 -2.86 12.50
C GLY A 106 -11.27 -2.73 12.65
N ARG A 107 -11.67 -2.01 13.69
CA ARG A 107 -13.09 -1.76 13.99
C ARG A 107 -13.63 -0.64 13.10
N ALA A 108 -14.79 -0.90 12.51
CA ALA A 108 -15.55 0.08 11.76
C ALA A 108 -17.05 -0.27 11.81
N VAL A 109 -17.87 0.68 11.40
CA VAL A 109 -19.29 0.47 11.13
C VAL A 109 -19.46 0.38 9.62
N ALA A 110 -20.12 -0.67 9.14
CA ALA A 110 -20.50 -0.84 7.75
C ALA A 110 -22.02 -0.93 7.64
N GLY A 111 -22.59 -0.33 6.61
CA GLY A 111 -24.04 -0.32 6.41
C GLY A 111 -24.49 0.75 5.40
N GLY A 112 -25.81 0.91 5.28
CA GLY A 112 -26.40 1.97 4.46
C GLY A 112 -26.24 3.33 5.11
N ILE A 113 -25.65 4.29 4.39
CA ILE A 113 -25.50 5.69 4.81
C ILE A 113 -26.09 6.60 3.72
N GLY A 114 -26.86 7.58 4.14
CA GLY A 114 -27.50 8.56 3.27
C GLY A 114 -29.00 8.69 3.52
N PRO A 115 -29.66 9.66 2.88
CA PRO A 115 -31.11 9.75 2.89
C PRO A 115 -31.72 8.53 2.18
N SER A 116 -33.00 8.26 2.46
CA SER A 116 -33.71 7.08 1.91
C SER A 116 -33.63 6.96 0.38
N GLU A 117 -33.57 8.09 -0.30
CA GLU A 117 -33.54 8.16 -1.76
C GLU A 117 -32.16 7.88 -2.37
N GLN A 118 -31.08 8.00 -1.56
CA GLN A 118 -29.68 7.84 -2.00
C GLN A 118 -28.83 7.10 -0.98
N ALA A 119 -29.40 6.15 -0.26
CA ALA A 119 -28.61 5.33 0.66
C ALA A 119 -27.62 4.45 -0.13
N LYS A 120 -26.35 4.52 0.25
CA LYS A 120 -25.31 3.63 -0.28
C LYS A 120 -24.67 2.82 0.83
N ILE A 121 -24.30 1.61 0.51
CA ILE A 121 -23.52 0.77 1.43
C ILE A 121 -22.10 1.31 1.47
N THR A 122 -21.62 1.59 2.68
CA THR A 122 -20.25 2.08 2.88
C THR A 122 -19.71 1.64 4.25
N VAL A 123 -18.45 1.95 4.51
CA VAL A 123 -17.74 1.65 5.75
C VAL A 123 -17.21 2.95 6.36
N PHE A 124 -17.35 3.08 7.68
CA PHE A 124 -16.93 4.28 8.42
C PHE A 124 -16.18 3.90 9.70
N GLY A 125 -15.01 4.51 9.92
CA GLY A 125 -14.21 4.30 11.12
C GLY A 125 -12.74 4.71 10.96
N PRO A 126 -11.96 4.72 12.05
CA PRO A 126 -10.54 5.09 12.01
C PRO A 126 -9.70 4.25 11.04
N VAL A 127 -10.07 2.99 10.85
CA VAL A 127 -9.39 2.05 9.92
C VAL A 127 -9.49 2.53 8.47
N VAL A 128 -10.58 3.18 8.08
CA VAL A 128 -10.76 3.75 6.72
C VAL A 128 -9.74 4.86 6.48
N ASN A 129 -9.61 5.77 7.44
CA ASN A 129 -8.62 6.85 7.37
C ASN A 129 -7.18 6.31 7.37
N LEU A 130 -6.92 5.22 8.11
CA LEU A 130 -5.61 4.58 8.13
C LEU A 130 -5.27 3.96 6.77
N ALA A 131 -6.21 3.22 6.16
CA ALA A 131 -6.02 2.63 4.83
C ALA A 131 -5.73 3.70 3.76
N SER A 132 -6.46 4.83 3.78
CA SER A 132 -6.18 5.97 2.89
C SER A 132 -4.78 6.55 3.10
N ARG A 133 -4.34 6.73 4.36
CA ARG A 133 -2.99 7.22 4.66
C ARG A 133 -1.88 6.24 4.24
N LEU A 134 -2.10 4.95 4.41
CA LEU A 134 -1.17 3.92 3.91
C LEU A 134 -1.05 4.02 2.39
N GLN A 135 -2.17 4.20 1.68
CA GLN A 135 -2.17 4.40 0.24
C GLN A 135 -1.35 5.65 -0.15
N ASP A 136 -1.56 6.80 0.49
CA ASP A 136 -0.77 8.03 0.25
C ASP A 136 0.74 7.77 0.45
N MET A 137 1.12 7.07 1.52
CA MET A 137 2.52 6.78 1.84
C MET A 137 3.20 5.83 0.85
N THR A 138 2.45 5.07 0.04
CA THR A 138 3.05 4.19 -0.99
C THR A 138 3.89 4.97 -1.99
N LYS A 139 3.55 6.24 -2.25
CA LYS A 139 4.31 7.13 -3.14
C LYS A 139 5.66 7.51 -2.51
N LEU A 140 5.63 7.85 -1.23
CA LEU A 140 6.83 8.26 -0.49
C LEU A 140 7.79 7.09 -0.26
N LEU A 141 7.25 5.92 0.13
CA LEU A 141 8.04 4.71 0.38
C LEU A 141 8.40 3.95 -0.92
N ARG A 142 7.91 4.41 -2.06
CA ARG A 142 8.18 3.84 -3.40
C ARG A 142 7.85 2.36 -3.53
N VAL A 143 6.82 1.92 -2.83
CA VAL A 143 6.27 0.55 -2.89
C VAL A 143 4.82 0.58 -3.32
N PRO A 144 4.31 -0.48 -3.98
CA PRO A 144 2.94 -0.48 -4.51
C PRO A 144 1.88 -0.73 -3.44
N ILE A 145 2.17 -1.52 -2.40
CA ILE A 145 1.17 -1.94 -1.41
C ILE A 145 1.72 -1.78 0.01
N LEU A 146 1.03 -1.01 0.84
CA LEU A 146 1.30 -0.86 2.26
C LEU A 146 0.15 -1.40 3.11
N ILE A 147 0.50 -2.07 4.20
CA ILE A 147 -0.44 -2.64 5.16
C ILE A 147 -0.10 -2.22 6.59
N ASP A 148 -1.10 -2.16 7.46
CA ASP A 148 -0.93 -1.92 8.88
C ASP A 148 -0.49 -3.18 9.63
N GLU A 149 -0.11 -3.03 10.89
CA GLU A 149 0.39 -4.17 11.70
C GLU A 149 -0.68 -5.24 11.97
N PRO A 150 -1.96 -4.93 12.25
CA PRO A 150 -3.00 -5.97 12.36
C PRO A 150 -3.13 -6.82 11.10
N THR A 151 -3.10 -6.20 9.91
CA THR A 151 -3.12 -6.90 8.63
C THR A 151 -1.85 -7.74 8.44
N ALA A 152 -0.68 -7.17 8.72
CA ALA A 152 0.61 -7.88 8.59
C ALA A 152 0.72 -9.07 9.53
N ALA A 153 0.25 -8.93 10.78
CA ALA A 153 0.23 -10.03 11.75
C ALA A 153 -0.65 -11.19 11.27
N ALA A 154 -1.86 -10.90 10.78
CA ALA A 154 -2.76 -11.93 10.25
C ALA A 154 -2.14 -12.66 9.04
N ILE A 155 -1.44 -11.95 8.14
CA ILE A 155 -0.75 -12.58 7.00
C ILE A 155 0.40 -13.47 7.48
N ARG A 156 1.23 -13.01 8.42
CA ARG A 156 2.33 -13.85 8.95
C ARG A 156 1.84 -15.11 9.63
N GLU A 157 0.69 -15.06 10.30
CA GLU A 157 0.16 -16.16 11.09
C GLU A 157 -0.64 -17.16 10.24
N HIS A 158 -1.39 -16.68 9.25
CA HIS A 158 -2.42 -17.49 8.59
C HIS A 158 -2.22 -17.68 7.08
N THR A 159 -1.29 -16.96 6.45
CA THR A 159 -1.13 -16.99 4.99
C THR A 159 0.20 -17.63 4.59
N PRO A 160 0.19 -18.70 3.75
CA PRO A 160 1.41 -19.31 3.26
C PRO A 160 2.24 -18.35 2.37
N PRO A 161 3.58 -18.46 2.36
CA PRO A 161 4.47 -17.63 1.52
C PRO A 161 4.20 -17.76 0.01
N GLU A 162 3.56 -18.86 -0.39
CA GLU A 162 3.11 -19.13 -1.78
C GLU A 162 1.90 -18.30 -2.17
N VAL A 163 1.29 -17.60 -1.22
CA VAL A 163 0.14 -16.72 -1.43
C VAL A 163 0.56 -15.26 -1.32
N ALA A 164 1.24 -14.92 -0.23
CA ALA A 164 1.70 -13.57 0.05
C ALA A 164 2.91 -13.57 1.00
N ARG A 165 3.76 -12.58 0.86
CA ARG A 165 4.87 -12.31 1.77
C ARG A 165 4.75 -10.88 2.30
N VAL A 166 5.40 -10.60 3.41
CA VAL A 166 5.41 -9.26 4.02
C VAL A 166 6.82 -8.85 4.41
N ARG A 167 7.08 -7.54 4.40
CA ARG A 167 8.33 -6.93 4.84
C ARG A 167 8.05 -5.68 5.66
N ARG A 168 8.54 -5.60 6.90
CA ARG A 168 8.51 -4.35 7.67
C ARG A 168 9.39 -3.32 6.96
N LEU A 169 8.85 -2.13 6.66
CA LEU A 169 9.61 -1.11 5.93
C LEU A 169 10.20 -0.05 6.85
N ALA A 170 9.40 0.54 7.72
CA ALA A 170 9.83 1.60 8.59
C ALA A 170 8.84 1.83 9.72
N ARG A 171 9.34 2.38 10.83
CA ARG A 171 8.50 2.98 11.86
C ARG A 171 8.40 4.47 11.60
N VAL A 172 7.22 4.92 11.20
CA VAL A 172 7.00 6.29 10.74
C VAL A 172 5.98 7.02 11.59
N LYS A 173 6.07 8.34 11.65
CA LYS A 173 5.05 9.21 12.22
C LYS A 173 4.46 10.10 11.13
N PRO A 174 3.36 9.67 10.49
CA PRO A 174 2.69 10.48 9.47
C PRO A 174 2.10 11.76 10.07
N TYR A 175 2.06 12.82 9.27
CA TYR A 175 1.40 14.07 9.67
C TYR A 175 -0.05 13.83 10.12
N GLY A 176 -0.45 14.45 11.24
CA GLY A 176 -1.79 14.34 11.80
C GLY A 176 -2.10 13.01 12.53
N LEU A 177 -1.13 12.09 12.68
CA LEU A 177 -1.25 10.97 13.60
C LEU A 177 -0.50 11.26 14.91
N LYS A 178 -1.16 10.94 16.05
CA LYS A 178 -0.55 11.12 17.38
C LYS A 178 0.59 10.14 17.61
N ASN A 179 0.38 8.89 17.23
CA ASN A 179 1.30 7.78 17.49
C ASN A 179 2.04 7.35 16.22
N PRO A 180 3.32 6.98 16.32
CA PRO A 180 4.03 6.30 15.25
C PRO A 180 3.40 4.95 14.93
N LEU A 181 3.55 4.52 13.69
CA LEU A 181 3.12 3.19 13.24
C LEU A 181 4.26 2.48 12.49
N MET A 182 4.32 1.16 12.62
CA MET A 182 5.11 0.32 11.74
C MET A 182 4.34 0.16 10.43
N VAL A 183 4.97 0.49 9.31
CA VAL A 183 4.42 0.23 7.99
C VAL A 183 5.09 -0.98 7.38
N THR A 184 4.28 -1.85 6.80
CA THR A 184 4.70 -3.12 6.22
C THR A 184 4.30 -3.16 4.75
N GLU A 185 5.19 -3.64 3.89
CA GLU A 185 4.89 -3.90 2.48
C GLU A 185 4.29 -5.29 2.34
N LEU A 186 3.25 -5.39 1.52
CA LEU A 186 2.72 -6.65 1.02
C LEU A 186 3.43 -7.01 -0.28
N ILE A 187 4.08 -8.17 -0.30
CA ILE A 187 4.92 -8.65 -1.39
C ILE A 187 4.27 -9.87 -2.04
N PRO A 188 4.31 -10.02 -3.38
CA PRO A 188 3.86 -11.21 -4.08
C PRO A 188 4.52 -12.50 -3.58
N PRO A 189 3.92 -13.67 -3.86
CA PRO A 189 4.50 -14.96 -3.51
C PRO A 189 5.87 -15.16 -4.15
N VAL A 190 6.61 -16.15 -3.61
CA VAL A 190 7.89 -16.58 -4.20
C VAL A 190 7.69 -16.98 -5.65
N GLY A 191 8.53 -16.45 -6.55
CA GLY A 191 8.47 -16.73 -7.99
C GLY A 191 7.57 -15.79 -8.80
N ALA A 192 6.67 -15.04 -8.18
CA ALA A 192 5.86 -14.03 -8.86
C ALA A 192 6.54 -12.65 -8.88
N ASP A 193 7.41 -12.37 -7.90
CA ASP A 193 8.25 -11.19 -7.85
C ASP A 193 9.72 -11.63 -7.94
N THR A 194 10.40 -11.21 -8.98
CA THR A 194 11.80 -11.55 -9.21
C THR A 194 12.79 -10.61 -8.52
N VAL A 195 12.29 -9.48 -7.98
CA VAL A 195 13.14 -8.45 -7.37
C VAL A 195 13.60 -8.86 -5.97
N LEU A 196 12.70 -9.42 -5.14
CA LEU A 196 12.97 -9.72 -3.74
C LEU A 196 12.83 -11.20 -3.44
N ARG A 197 13.94 -11.83 -3.04
CA ARG A 197 14.00 -13.18 -2.47
C ARG A 197 13.77 -13.10 -0.96
N ASN A 198 13.48 -14.22 -0.31
CA ASN A 198 13.29 -14.26 1.15
C ASN A 198 14.54 -13.78 1.92
N GLU A 199 15.73 -14.09 1.43
CA GLU A 199 17.00 -13.61 1.98
C GLU A 199 17.17 -12.10 1.88
N ASP A 200 16.66 -11.47 0.81
CA ASP A 200 16.70 -10.02 0.63
C ASP A 200 15.74 -9.32 1.61
N ILE A 201 14.56 -9.91 1.85
CA ILE A 201 13.61 -9.46 2.88
C ILE A 201 14.25 -9.56 4.27
N ALA A 202 14.89 -10.69 4.59
CA ALA A 202 15.55 -10.89 5.88
C ALA A 202 16.71 -9.91 6.08
N ALA A 203 17.50 -9.64 5.03
CA ALA A 203 18.58 -8.65 5.07
C ALA A 203 18.05 -7.23 5.32
N TYR A 204 16.94 -6.86 4.65
CA TYR A 204 16.29 -5.58 4.86
C TYR A 204 15.74 -5.44 6.28
N GLU A 205 15.04 -6.43 6.80
CA GLU A 205 14.48 -6.38 8.15
C GLU A 205 15.58 -6.34 9.23
N SER A 206 16.70 -7.01 9.01
CA SER A 206 17.89 -6.89 9.86
C SER A 206 18.48 -5.46 9.83
N ALA A 207 18.49 -4.83 8.65
CA ALA A 207 18.89 -3.43 8.50
C ALA A 207 17.92 -2.50 9.24
N LEU A 208 16.62 -2.72 9.14
CA LEU A 208 15.60 -1.97 9.87
C LEU A 208 15.79 -2.11 11.39
N ASP A 209 16.03 -3.32 11.89
CA ASP A 209 16.25 -3.53 13.32
C ASP A 209 17.51 -2.79 13.84
N SER A 210 18.60 -2.77 13.05
CA SER A 210 19.79 -1.98 13.36
C SER A 210 19.49 -0.47 13.34
N PHE A 211 18.75 -0.01 12.35
CA PHE A 211 18.33 1.39 12.22
C PHE A 211 17.48 1.85 13.40
N LEU A 212 16.50 1.05 13.82
CA LEU A 212 15.64 1.36 14.96
C LEU A 212 16.42 1.45 16.27
N LYS A 213 17.49 0.66 16.44
CA LYS A 213 18.39 0.68 17.60
C LYS A 213 19.38 1.84 17.57
N GLY A 214 19.49 2.57 16.45
CA GLY A 214 20.48 3.64 16.29
C GLY A 214 21.84 3.19 15.76
N ASP A 215 22.00 1.92 15.38
CA ASP A 215 23.21 1.43 14.69
C ASP A 215 23.08 1.65 13.17
N TRP A 216 23.24 2.90 12.78
CA TRP A 216 23.01 3.30 11.38
C TRP A 216 24.13 2.87 10.43
N ASP A 217 25.35 2.66 10.94
CA ASP A 217 26.43 2.11 10.13
C ASP A 217 26.18 0.63 9.77
N ALA A 218 25.73 -0.17 10.74
CA ALA A 218 25.32 -1.55 10.46
C ALA A 218 24.10 -1.60 9.54
N ALA A 219 23.09 -0.77 9.80
CA ALA A 219 21.90 -0.66 8.93
C ALA A 219 22.29 -0.34 7.47
N TYR A 220 23.15 0.66 7.27
CA TYR A 220 23.59 1.07 5.95
C TYR A 220 24.33 -0.06 5.21
N LYS A 221 25.23 -0.77 5.88
CA LYS A 221 25.95 -1.92 5.30
C LYS A 221 24.98 -3.05 4.89
N LEU A 222 23.96 -3.32 5.71
CA LEU A 222 22.95 -4.35 5.41
C LEU A 222 22.05 -3.95 4.23
N LEU A 223 21.67 -2.66 4.11
CA LEU A 223 20.89 -2.15 2.98
C LEU A 223 21.60 -2.33 1.63
N HIS A 224 22.95 -2.37 1.60
CA HIS A 224 23.72 -2.66 0.39
C HIS A 224 23.64 -4.12 -0.06
N ARG A 225 23.16 -5.04 0.78
CA ARG A 225 22.93 -6.44 0.40
C ARG A 225 21.57 -6.64 -0.29
N VAL A 226 20.67 -5.66 -0.13
CA VAL A 226 19.35 -5.66 -0.78
C VAL A 226 19.52 -5.23 -2.23
N PRO A 227 18.82 -5.87 -3.21
CA PRO A 227 18.97 -5.56 -4.63
C PRO A 227 18.87 -4.05 -4.93
N PRO A 228 19.66 -3.53 -5.89
CA PRO A 228 19.66 -2.11 -6.24
C PRO A 228 18.29 -1.63 -6.77
N ASP A 229 17.54 -2.53 -7.41
CA ASP A 229 16.23 -2.22 -7.98
C ASP A 229 15.10 -2.18 -6.94
N ASP A 230 15.36 -2.61 -5.70
CA ASP A 230 14.40 -2.48 -4.60
C ASP A 230 14.30 -1.02 -4.15
N ARG A 231 13.20 -0.37 -4.52
CA ARG A 231 12.94 1.03 -4.17
C ARG A 231 12.46 1.21 -2.72
N GLY A 232 11.95 0.16 -2.08
CA GLY A 232 11.51 0.21 -0.69
C GLY A 232 12.63 0.52 0.30
N LYS A 233 13.90 0.28 -0.07
CA LYS A 233 15.06 0.62 0.78
C LYS A 233 15.44 2.10 0.74
N ASP A 234 14.96 2.86 -0.26
CA ASP A 234 15.41 4.24 -0.51
C ASP A 234 15.14 5.14 0.71
N LEU A 235 13.96 5.01 1.35
CA LEU A 235 13.61 5.84 2.51
C LEU A 235 14.65 5.74 3.63
N LEU A 236 15.02 4.53 4.05
CA LEU A 236 16.01 4.31 5.11
C LEU A 236 17.39 4.80 4.66
N THR A 237 17.78 4.47 3.44
CA THR A 237 19.08 4.86 2.87
C THR A 237 19.22 6.37 2.82
N GLU A 238 18.23 7.08 2.27
CA GLU A 238 18.21 8.53 2.16
C GLU A 238 18.21 9.18 3.55
N PHE A 239 17.41 8.66 4.50
CA PHE A 239 17.35 9.19 5.86
C PHE A 239 18.68 9.05 6.61
N ILE A 240 19.35 7.89 6.50
CA ILE A 240 20.67 7.65 7.09
C ILE A 240 21.72 8.60 6.49
N LEU A 241 21.73 8.75 5.15
CA LEU A 241 22.71 9.59 4.45
C LEU A 241 22.52 11.07 4.73
N THR A 242 21.27 11.56 4.74
CA THR A 242 20.93 12.97 5.04
C THR A 242 21.39 13.38 6.43
N ASN A 243 21.44 12.42 7.36
CA ASN A 243 21.92 12.66 8.74
C ASN A 243 23.39 12.23 8.94
N ASN A 244 24.19 12.15 7.89
CA ASN A 244 25.62 11.78 7.93
C ASN A 244 25.88 10.46 8.68
N ARG A 245 24.97 9.49 8.58
CA ARG A 245 24.99 8.19 9.26
C ARG A 245 25.03 8.27 10.78
N THR A 246 24.68 9.40 11.34
CA THR A 246 24.72 9.63 12.80
C THR A 246 23.30 9.79 13.30
N PRO A 247 22.81 8.90 14.17
CA PRO A 247 21.48 9.04 14.75
C PRO A 247 21.40 10.29 15.64
N PRO A 248 20.25 10.98 15.65
CA PRO A 248 20.01 12.07 16.59
C PRO A 248 20.16 11.60 18.04
N THR A 249 20.55 12.51 18.93
CA THR A 249 20.56 12.23 20.37
C THR A 249 19.17 11.76 20.81
N ASN A 250 19.10 10.66 21.59
CA ASN A 250 17.84 10.04 22.02
C ASN A 250 16.97 9.57 20.85
N TRP A 251 17.57 8.96 19.83
CA TRP A 251 16.87 8.42 18.66
C TRP A 251 15.67 7.53 19.05
N PRO A 252 14.42 7.90 18.70
CA PRO A 252 13.23 7.13 19.10
C PRO A 252 12.91 5.97 18.16
N GLY A 253 13.73 5.71 17.12
CA GLY A 253 13.45 4.73 16.09
C GLY A 253 12.28 5.10 15.16
N VAL A 254 11.99 6.40 14.97
CA VAL A 254 10.82 6.87 14.25
C VAL A 254 11.22 7.92 13.22
N ILE A 255 10.84 7.70 11.96
CA ILE A 255 11.02 8.68 10.88
C ILE A 255 9.79 9.63 10.88
N PRO A 256 9.99 10.94 11.13
CA PRO A 256 8.90 11.90 10.97
C PRO A 256 8.64 12.09 9.46
N LEU A 257 7.40 11.86 9.04
CA LEU A 257 6.98 12.19 7.68
C LEU A 257 6.39 13.60 7.71
N GLY A 258 7.00 14.53 6.98
CA GLY A 258 6.59 15.93 6.91
C GLY A 258 5.16 16.12 6.40
N SER A 259 4.66 17.36 6.51
CA SER A 259 3.35 17.77 5.97
C SER A 259 3.22 17.41 4.49
N LYS A 260 1.98 17.13 4.05
CA LYS A 260 1.67 17.10 2.62
C LYS A 260 2.24 18.36 1.98
N GLY A 261 3.27 18.19 1.12
CA GLY A 261 3.73 19.23 0.23
C GLY A 261 2.68 19.48 -0.85
#